data_66160eed92a19259f271f82501039486
#
_entry.id   66160eed92a19259f271f82501039486
#
_cell.length_a   1.000
_cell.length_b   1.000
_cell.length_c   1.000
_cell.angle_alpha   90.00
_cell.angle_beta   90.00
_cell.angle_gamma   90.00
#
_symmetry.space_group_name_H-M   'P 1'
#
loop_
_entity.id
_entity.type
_entity.pdbx_description
1 polymer ?
#
loop_
_entity_poly.entity_id
_entity_poly.type
_entity_poly.pdbx_seq_one_letter_code
_entity_poly.pdbx_strand_id
1 'polypeptide(L)'
;MKKTSLISIAAVAAVSMLALAGCSSTPATSSAAGSNRACVILPDADSGTRWEAGDRPALEKGLTDAGFEADIQNAQADPAKYATIADAMLTKGCGVMVLIDHQGAGIAVAEKAKAAGVPVIAYDRPIAGADYYVSFDNAVVGQLEGQAVLDGLAAAGKDPKTASIIYGSGDPTDGNAKMFLDGALSVLDAAGAKAAFTMDGTWDGAKAGTLFEQAFTAVKGKVDAVLAPNDNNAASIIQILDKNGLKVPVSGQDASVAGLQNVLLGKQTTTVYKPFQLEVEAAIKVITAILSGKTYDTMGKKLSDGTPYVSVVPVAVGPAQVKDVVADGNAKAADICTADLAAACAKYGVK
;
A
#
# COMPACT_ATOMS: atom_id res chain seq x y z
N MET A 1 99.04 18.90 -26.09
CA MET A 1 99.96 19.62 -25.15
C MET A 1 99.14 20.03 -23.92
N LYS A 2 99.76 19.73 -22.75
CA LYS A 2 99.41 20.24 -21.40
C LYS A 2 98.04 19.86 -20.81
N LYS A 3 97.90 18.91 -19.92
CA LYS A 3 98.42 18.79 -18.50
C LYS A 3 97.37 19.34 -17.50
N THR A 4 96.86 18.36 -16.71
CA THR A 4 96.73 18.40 -15.22
C THR A 4 95.64 19.35 -14.67
N SER A 5 94.85 19.00 -13.68
CA SER A 5 95.16 18.35 -12.39
C SER A 5 93.82 17.95 -11.70
N LEU A 6 93.90 16.90 -10.92
CA LEU A 6 92.98 16.46 -9.89
C LEU A 6 92.75 17.47 -8.79
N ILE A 7 91.60 17.57 -8.20
CA ILE A 7 91.40 17.66 -6.74
C ILE A 7 90.11 17.08 -6.33
N SER A 8 90.10 16.05 -5.53
CA SER A 8 88.97 15.42 -4.86
C SER A 8 88.59 16.25 -3.61
N ILE A 9 87.30 16.49 -3.43
CA ILE A 9 86.80 16.77 -2.07
C ILE A 9 85.40 16.04 -1.96
N ALA A 10 85.36 15.14 -1.00
CA ALA A 10 84.20 14.45 -0.51
C ALA A 10 83.26 15.38 0.30
N ALA A 11 82.03 15.39 0.07
CA ALA A 11 81.00 15.89 1.03
C ALA A 11 79.65 15.18 0.85
N VAL A 12 79.41 14.32 1.77
CA VAL A 12 78.20 13.96 2.46
C VAL A 12 76.89 14.05 1.69
N ALA A 13 76.28 12.89 1.41
CA ALA A 13 74.94 12.65 0.94
C ALA A 13 73.91 13.02 2.02
N ALA A 14 73.00 13.92 1.72
CA ALA A 14 71.68 14.03 2.38
C ALA A 14 70.61 13.55 1.43
N VAL A 15 70.16 12.33 1.65
CA VAL A 15 69.03 11.75 0.91
C VAL A 15 67.75 12.34 1.47
N SER A 16 67.15 13.30 0.77
CA SER A 16 65.79 13.79 1.04
C SER A 16 64.82 12.87 0.31
N MET A 17 64.21 11.90 1.00
CA MET A 17 63.05 11.16 0.53
C MET A 17 61.84 12.09 0.54
N LEU A 18 61.44 12.63 -0.59
CA LEU A 18 60.09 13.15 -0.77
C LEU A 18 59.14 11.95 -0.83
N ALA A 19 58.41 11.72 0.27
CA ALA A 19 57.23 10.88 0.27
C ALA A 19 56.13 11.59 -0.54
N LEU A 20 55.86 11.16 -1.79
CA LEU A 20 54.63 11.44 -2.46
C LEU A 20 53.50 10.71 -1.70
N ALA A 21 52.84 11.46 -0.80
CA ALA A 21 51.55 11.04 -0.29
C ALA A 21 50.53 11.10 -1.46
N GLY A 22 50.41 10.00 -2.18
CA GLY A 22 49.32 9.78 -3.10
C GLY A 22 48.02 9.74 -2.30
N CYS A 23 47.24 10.80 -2.37
CA CYS A 23 45.81 10.73 -2.00
C CYS A 23 45.13 9.78 -2.93
N SER A 24 45.14 8.48 -2.63
CA SER A 24 44.16 7.58 -3.16
C SER A 24 42.83 7.95 -2.52
N SER A 25 42.05 8.78 -3.20
CA SER A 25 40.63 8.92 -2.91
C SER A 25 39.99 7.59 -3.23
N THR A 26 40.03 6.67 -2.29
CA THR A 26 39.08 5.56 -2.25
C THR A 26 37.70 6.21 -2.27
N PRO A 27 36.80 5.89 -3.21
CA PRO A 27 35.42 6.33 -3.07
C PRO A 27 34.97 5.79 -1.71
N ALA A 28 34.62 6.67 -0.81
CA ALA A 28 33.96 6.30 0.43
C ALA A 28 32.65 5.66 -0.02
N THR A 29 32.61 4.34 -0.08
CA THR A 29 31.37 3.58 0.01
C THR A 29 30.85 3.96 1.39
N SER A 30 29.94 4.96 1.44
CA SER A 30 29.17 5.22 2.63
C SER A 30 28.32 3.96 2.84
N SER A 31 28.85 3.06 3.67
CA SER A 31 28.05 1.95 4.16
C SER A 31 26.82 2.59 4.82
N ALA A 32 25.62 2.17 4.40
CA ALA A 32 24.34 2.59 4.97
C ALA A 32 24.23 2.23 6.48
N ALA A 33 25.15 1.43 6.99
CA ALA A 33 25.29 1.08 8.39
C ALA A 33 25.62 2.34 9.23
N GLY A 34 24.58 2.90 9.87
CA GLY A 34 24.67 4.05 10.76
C GLY A 34 23.85 5.28 10.36
N SER A 35 23.18 5.27 9.19
CA SER A 35 22.21 6.32 8.86
C SER A 35 20.95 6.16 9.71
N ASN A 36 20.47 7.25 10.33
CA ASN A 36 19.19 7.30 11.06
C ASN A 36 18.03 7.78 10.18
N ARG A 37 18.21 7.78 8.85
CA ARG A 37 17.21 8.25 7.88
C ARG A 37 16.37 7.10 7.37
N ALA A 38 15.05 7.24 7.49
CA ALA A 38 14.05 6.43 6.81
C ALA A 38 13.59 7.13 5.53
N CYS A 39 13.76 6.48 4.39
CA CYS A 39 13.38 7.00 3.07
C CYS A 39 12.09 6.32 2.63
N VAL A 40 11.03 7.09 2.39
CA VAL A 40 9.70 6.59 2.04
C VAL A 40 9.31 7.08 0.65
N ILE A 41 8.87 6.19 -0.22
CA ILE A 41 8.32 6.54 -1.54
C ILE A 41 6.85 6.15 -1.59
N LEU A 42 5.99 7.17 -1.60
CA LEU A 42 4.55 7.03 -1.82
C LEU A 42 4.26 6.89 -3.32
N PRO A 43 3.22 6.12 -3.72
CA PRO A 43 3.00 5.79 -5.12
C PRO A 43 2.42 6.95 -5.92
N ASP A 44 1.34 7.54 -5.41
CA ASP A 44 0.55 8.58 -6.08
C ASP A 44 -0.35 9.31 -5.07
N ALA A 45 -1.25 10.17 -5.56
CA ALA A 45 -2.27 10.82 -4.75
C ALA A 45 -3.69 10.33 -5.07
N ASP A 46 -3.86 9.57 -6.15
CA ASP A 46 -5.17 9.28 -6.75
C ASP A 46 -5.67 7.86 -6.43
N SER A 47 -4.77 6.86 -6.33
CA SER A 47 -5.16 5.47 -6.02
C SER A 47 -5.65 5.30 -4.57
N GLY A 48 -5.34 6.24 -3.70
CA GLY A 48 -5.82 6.30 -2.33
C GLY A 48 -5.55 7.66 -1.70
N THR A 49 -6.60 8.35 -1.28
CA THR A 49 -6.48 9.66 -0.61
C THR A 49 -5.67 9.56 0.69
N ARG A 50 -5.56 8.36 1.27
CA ARG A 50 -4.81 8.11 2.50
C ARG A 50 -3.32 8.45 2.37
N TRP A 51 -2.69 8.27 1.19
CA TRP A 51 -1.24 8.42 1.03
C TRP A 51 -0.72 9.78 1.48
N GLU A 52 -1.33 10.86 1.00
CA GLU A 52 -0.93 12.23 1.35
C GLU A 52 -1.61 12.76 2.61
N ALA A 53 -2.91 12.42 2.81
CA ALA A 53 -3.69 12.98 3.91
C ALA A 53 -3.53 12.22 5.23
N GLY A 54 -3.16 10.94 5.16
CA GLY A 54 -3.06 10.04 6.31
C GLY A 54 -1.66 9.49 6.55
N ASP A 55 -1.17 8.64 5.62
CA ASP A 55 0.10 7.92 5.80
C ASP A 55 1.30 8.85 5.90
N ARG A 56 1.43 9.87 5.01
CA ARG A 56 2.55 10.83 5.06
C ARG A 56 2.69 11.49 6.43
N PRO A 57 1.68 12.22 6.95
CA PRO A 57 1.83 12.91 8.23
C PRO A 57 2.01 11.95 9.42
N ALA A 58 1.40 10.76 9.36
CA ALA A 58 1.55 9.76 10.41
C ALA A 58 2.93 9.12 10.41
N LEU A 59 3.50 8.79 9.24
CA LEU A 59 4.87 8.30 9.09
C LEU A 59 5.88 9.36 9.51
N GLU A 60 5.72 10.60 9.06
CA GLU A 60 6.62 11.71 9.43
C GLU A 60 6.64 11.92 10.95
N LYS A 61 5.45 11.97 11.56
CA LYS A 61 5.33 12.11 13.02
C LYS A 61 5.93 10.90 13.73
N GLY A 62 5.58 9.68 13.35
CA GLY A 62 6.04 8.46 14.01
C GLY A 62 7.56 8.28 13.93
N LEU A 63 8.17 8.59 12.78
CA LEU A 63 9.63 8.58 12.61
C LEU A 63 10.32 9.64 13.46
N THR A 64 9.79 10.87 13.44
CA THR A 64 10.34 11.98 14.24
C THR A 64 10.25 11.68 15.74
N ASP A 65 9.11 11.20 16.22
CA ASP A 65 8.91 10.80 17.62
C ASP A 65 9.86 9.67 18.04
N ALA A 66 10.21 8.79 17.12
CA ALA A 66 11.18 7.71 17.33
C ALA A 66 12.66 8.18 17.21
N GLY A 67 12.90 9.44 16.88
CA GLY A 67 14.24 10.04 16.77
C GLY A 67 14.94 9.80 15.42
N PHE A 68 14.16 9.45 14.38
CA PHE A 68 14.66 9.22 13.02
C PHE A 68 14.35 10.41 12.09
N GLU A 69 15.21 10.56 11.07
CA GLU A 69 14.97 11.51 9.98
C GLU A 69 14.03 10.87 8.94
N ALA A 70 12.94 11.57 8.59
CA ALA A 70 12.00 11.13 7.56
C ALA A 70 12.27 11.88 6.24
N ASP A 71 12.61 11.15 5.16
CA ASP A 71 12.60 11.67 3.79
C ASP A 71 11.46 10.98 3.03
N ILE A 72 10.31 11.67 2.90
CA ILE A 72 9.09 11.13 2.31
C ILE A 72 8.80 11.84 1.00
N GLN A 73 8.86 11.13 -0.12
CA GLN A 73 8.58 11.63 -1.46
C GLN A 73 7.40 10.90 -2.09
N ASN A 74 6.80 11.50 -3.11
CA ASN A 74 5.70 10.90 -3.87
C ASN A 74 6.06 10.79 -5.36
N ALA A 75 5.91 9.60 -5.91
CA ALA A 75 6.20 9.32 -7.31
C ALA A 75 5.17 9.91 -8.28
N GLN A 76 3.98 10.29 -7.78
CA GLN A 76 2.89 10.89 -8.59
C GLN A 76 2.48 10.00 -9.77
N ALA A 77 2.33 8.70 -9.52
CA ALA A 77 1.96 7.69 -10.52
C ALA A 77 2.94 7.57 -11.71
N ASP A 78 4.19 8.03 -11.54
CA ASP A 78 5.22 7.95 -12.58
C ASP A 78 6.35 6.99 -12.16
N PRO A 79 6.47 5.80 -12.79
CA PRO A 79 7.53 4.84 -12.50
C PRO A 79 8.95 5.38 -12.72
N ALA A 80 9.15 6.29 -13.69
CA ALA A 80 10.47 6.89 -13.93
C ALA A 80 10.84 7.88 -12.82
N LYS A 81 9.86 8.65 -12.34
CA LYS A 81 10.02 9.51 -11.17
C LYS A 81 10.28 8.69 -9.91
N TYR A 82 9.59 7.55 -9.75
CA TYR A 82 9.83 6.62 -8.65
C TYR A 82 11.30 6.19 -8.57
N ALA A 83 11.87 5.76 -9.69
CA ALA A 83 13.27 5.38 -9.79
C ALA A 83 14.23 6.56 -9.52
N THR A 84 13.92 7.75 -10.05
CA THR A 84 14.73 8.97 -9.83
C THR A 84 14.75 9.39 -8.35
N ILE A 85 13.60 9.32 -7.67
CA ILE A 85 13.49 9.58 -6.23
C ILE A 85 14.36 8.59 -5.45
N ALA A 86 14.27 7.30 -5.78
CA ALA A 86 15.04 6.26 -5.12
C ALA A 86 16.55 6.50 -5.25
N ASP A 87 17.03 6.86 -6.44
CA ASP A 87 18.45 7.17 -6.68
C ASP A 87 18.93 8.37 -5.85
N ALA A 88 18.12 9.41 -5.79
CA ALA A 88 18.43 10.59 -4.98
C ALA A 88 18.47 10.26 -3.49
N MET A 89 17.52 9.46 -3.00
CA MET A 89 17.44 9.02 -1.60
C MET A 89 18.65 8.14 -1.21
N LEU A 90 18.97 7.14 -2.04
CA LEU A 90 20.13 6.27 -1.82
C LEU A 90 21.44 7.07 -1.81
N THR A 91 21.59 8.05 -2.70
CA THR A 91 22.74 8.94 -2.76
C THR A 91 22.87 9.81 -1.48
N LYS A 92 21.76 10.26 -0.91
CA LYS A 92 21.72 11.02 0.35
C LYS A 92 22.02 10.14 1.57
N GLY A 93 21.94 8.84 1.44
CA GLY A 93 22.18 7.86 2.50
C GLY A 93 20.94 7.54 3.31
N CYS A 94 20.23 6.50 2.89
CA CYS A 94 19.11 5.89 3.64
C CYS A 94 19.63 4.79 4.57
N GLY A 95 19.08 4.70 5.79
CA GLY A 95 19.28 3.55 6.68
C GLY A 95 18.27 2.43 6.41
N VAL A 96 17.11 2.79 5.86
CA VAL A 96 16.05 1.88 5.40
C VAL A 96 15.24 2.55 4.30
N MET A 97 14.78 1.78 3.32
CA MET A 97 13.78 2.24 2.34
C MET A 97 12.42 1.62 2.65
N VAL A 98 11.37 2.45 2.67
CA VAL A 98 9.98 2.05 2.81
C VAL A 98 9.29 2.36 1.49
N LEU A 99 8.86 1.33 0.80
CA LEU A 99 8.40 1.42 -0.58
C LEU A 99 6.94 0.98 -0.69
N ILE A 100 6.11 1.83 -1.30
CA ILE A 100 4.78 1.45 -1.74
C ILE A 100 4.87 1.21 -3.25
N ASP A 101 4.65 -0.02 -3.70
CA ASP A 101 4.79 -0.34 -5.12
C ASP A 101 3.83 0.45 -6.00
N HIS A 102 4.33 0.85 -7.16
CA HIS A 102 3.51 1.41 -8.23
C HIS A 102 3.90 0.74 -9.55
N GLN A 103 2.99 -0.08 -10.08
CA GLN A 103 3.14 -0.77 -11.37
C GLN A 103 4.45 -1.58 -11.50
N GLY A 104 4.93 -2.15 -10.40
CA GLY A 104 6.16 -2.95 -10.37
C GLY A 104 7.46 -2.15 -10.26
N ALA A 105 7.41 -0.81 -10.22
CA ALA A 105 8.61 0.03 -10.08
C ALA A 105 9.40 -0.24 -8.79
N GLY A 106 8.70 -0.65 -7.73
CA GLY A 106 9.30 -0.97 -6.43
C GLY A 106 10.29 -2.13 -6.49
N ILE A 107 10.11 -3.10 -7.39
CA ILE A 107 10.98 -4.28 -7.51
C ILE A 107 12.41 -3.86 -7.89
N ALA A 108 12.57 -3.07 -8.96
CA ALA A 108 13.88 -2.59 -9.40
C ALA A 108 14.56 -1.69 -8.34
N VAL A 109 13.77 -0.91 -7.61
CA VAL A 109 14.27 -0.07 -6.51
C VAL A 109 14.72 -0.95 -5.33
N ALA A 110 13.97 -1.99 -4.97
CA ALA A 110 14.35 -2.91 -3.92
C ALA A 110 15.67 -3.63 -4.23
N GLU A 111 15.85 -4.10 -5.47
CA GLU A 111 17.11 -4.70 -5.92
C GLU A 111 18.28 -3.71 -5.79
N LYS A 112 18.09 -2.45 -6.21
CA LYS A 112 19.11 -1.40 -6.13
C LYS A 112 19.45 -1.04 -4.67
N ALA A 113 18.45 -0.89 -3.81
CA ALA A 113 18.64 -0.65 -2.37
C ALA A 113 19.43 -1.78 -1.71
N LYS A 114 19.07 -3.02 -2.03
CA LYS A 114 19.75 -4.23 -1.52
C LYS A 114 21.20 -4.29 -1.99
N ALA A 115 21.49 -3.95 -3.25
CA ALA A 115 22.85 -3.86 -3.76
C ALA A 115 23.67 -2.76 -3.06
N ALA A 116 23.02 -1.71 -2.57
CA ALA A 116 23.63 -0.66 -1.76
C ALA A 116 23.71 -1.02 -0.26
N GLY A 117 23.24 -2.19 0.16
CA GLY A 117 23.21 -2.63 1.56
C GLY A 117 22.14 -1.92 2.40
N VAL A 118 21.11 -1.38 1.76
CA VAL A 118 20.00 -0.68 2.42
C VAL A 118 18.81 -1.64 2.52
N PRO A 119 18.33 -1.96 3.73
CA PRO A 119 17.14 -2.78 3.92
C PRO A 119 15.89 -2.15 3.31
N VAL A 120 14.96 -3.00 2.86
CA VAL A 120 13.71 -2.59 2.20
C VAL A 120 12.50 -3.13 2.96
N ILE A 121 11.57 -2.25 3.26
CA ILE A 121 10.24 -2.59 3.75
C ILE A 121 9.25 -2.32 2.61
N ALA A 122 8.57 -3.35 2.14
CA ALA A 122 7.37 -3.20 1.32
C ALA A 122 6.23 -2.78 2.27
N TYR A 123 5.66 -1.59 2.04
CA TYR A 123 4.59 -1.03 2.86
C TYR A 123 3.29 -1.05 2.06
N ASP A 124 2.23 -1.57 2.64
CA ASP A 124 0.91 -1.76 2.05
C ASP A 124 0.90 -2.74 0.85
N ARG A 125 1.71 -2.53 -0.18
CA ARG A 125 1.78 -3.35 -1.39
C ARG A 125 3.02 -4.24 -1.40
N PRO A 126 2.90 -5.55 -1.70
CA PRO A 126 4.03 -6.46 -1.65
C PRO A 126 5.03 -6.17 -2.77
N ILE A 127 6.31 -6.23 -2.43
CA ILE A 127 7.43 -6.07 -3.37
C ILE A 127 8.33 -7.29 -3.26
N ALA A 128 8.52 -8.00 -4.36
CA ALA A 128 9.42 -9.14 -4.39
C ALA A 128 10.85 -8.74 -3.98
N GLY A 129 11.44 -9.51 -3.07
CA GLY A 129 12.79 -9.25 -2.59
C GLY A 129 12.90 -8.22 -1.45
N ALA A 130 11.81 -7.67 -0.94
CA ALA A 130 11.83 -6.85 0.26
C ALA A 130 12.24 -7.69 1.50
N ASP A 131 12.87 -7.06 2.49
CA ASP A 131 13.27 -7.72 3.73
C ASP A 131 12.09 -7.92 4.69
N TYR A 132 11.10 -7.03 4.62
CA TYR A 132 9.83 -7.12 5.33
C TYR A 132 8.68 -6.65 4.46
N TYR A 133 7.51 -7.22 4.69
CA TYR A 133 6.24 -6.72 4.20
C TYR A 133 5.37 -6.30 5.39
N VAL A 134 4.89 -5.06 5.39
CA VAL A 134 3.97 -4.52 6.40
C VAL A 134 2.69 -4.12 5.69
N SER A 135 1.58 -4.74 6.06
CA SER A 135 0.28 -4.49 5.45
C SER A 135 -0.85 -5.03 6.32
N PHE A 136 -2.09 -4.86 5.87
CA PHE A 136 -3.23 -5.57 6.45
C PHE A 136 -3.22 -7.06 6.10
N ASP A 137 -4.00 -7.85 6.82
CA ASP A 137 -4.26 -9.23 6.44
C ASP A 137 -5.15 -9.28 5.20
N ASN A 138 -4.52 -9.20 4.02
CA ASN A 138 -5.23 -9.05 2.75
C ASN A 138 -6.11 -10.25 2.39
N ALA A 139 -5.78 -11.44 2.87
CA ALA A 139 -6.68 -12.59 2.74
C ALA A 139 -7.96 -12.37 3.56
N VAL A 140 -7.84 -11.84 4.78
CA VAL A 140 -8.99 -11.49 5.62
C VAL A 140 -9.80 -10.34 5.01
N VAL A 141 -9.15 -9.33 4.40
CA VAL A 141 -9.87 -8.28 3.67
C VAL A 141 -10.79 -8.91 2.63
N GLY A 142 -10.26 -9.77 1.77
CA GLY A 142 -11.07 -10.45 0.75
C GLY A 142 -12.16 -11.34 1.34
N GLN A 143 -11.87 -12.07 2.42
CA GLN A 143 -12.89 -12.86 3.12
C GLN A 143 -14.06 -11.99 3.61
N LEU A 144 -13.78 -10.82 4.15
CA LEU A 144 -14.80 -9.87 4.59
C LEU A 144 -15.61 -9.31 3.41
N GLU A 145 -14.99 -9.06 2.25
CA GLU A 145 -15.70 -8.67 1.03
C GLU A 145 -16.61 -9.78 0.51
N GLY A 146 -16.12 -11.02 0.44
CA GLY A 146 -16.92 -12.19 0.08
C GLY A 146 -18.10 -12.40 1.04
N GLN A 147 -17.87 -12.26 2.34
CA GLN A 147 -18.91 -12.36 3.36
C GLN A 147 -19.96 -11.25 3.21
N ALA A 148 -19.55 -10.02 2.88
CA ALA A 148 -20.48 -8.91 2.61
C ALA A 148 -21.45 -9.24 1.45
N VAL A 149 -20.95 -9.90 0.40
CA VAL A 149 -21.80 -10.36 -0.71
C VAL A 149 -22.82 -11.41 -0.22
N LEU A 150 -22.36 -12.40 0.56
CA LEU A 150 -23.24 -13.46 1.09
C LEU A 150 -24.28 -12.91 2.05
N ASP A 151 -23.89 -12.04 2.97
CA ASP A 151 -24.78 -11.39 3.95
C ASP A 151 -25.87 -10.56 3.22
N GLY A 152 -25.45 -9.83 2.19
CA GLY A 152 -26.35 -9.05 1.37
C GLY A 152 -27.34 -9.92 0.59
N LEU A 153 -26.89 -11.02 -0.01
CA LEU A 153 -27.77 -12.01 -0.67
C LEU A 153 -28.75 -12.63 0.32
N ALA A 154 -28.28 -13.01 1.50
CA ALA A 154 -29.16 -13.57 2.55
C ALA A 154 -30.22 -12.55 2.98
N ALA A 155 -29.83 -11.29 3.19
CA ALA A 155 -30.78 -10.22 3.52
C ALA A 155 -31.82 -9.97 2.40
N ALA A 156 -31.44 -10.20 1.13
CA ALA A 156 -32.34 -10.12 -0.03
C ALA A 156 -33.15 -11.41 -0.28
N GLY A 157 -32.97 -12.47 0.54
CA GLY A 157 -33.63 -13.76 0.37
C GLY A 157 -33.16 -14.53 -0.87
N LYS A 158 -31.94 -14.31 -1.33
CA LYS A 158 -31.36 -14.94 -2.53
C LYS A 158 -30.43 -16.10 -2.12
N ASP A 159 -30.53 -17.20 -2.85
CA ASP A 159 -29.58 -18.34 -2.68
C ASP A 159 -28.28 -18.04 -3.45
N PRO A 160 -27.12 -18.03 -2.77
CA PRO A 160 -25.83 -17.76 -3.41
C PRO A 160 -25.51 -18.73 -4.56
N LYS A 161 -26.03 -19.97 -4.53
CA LYS A 161 -25.79 -20.97 -5.58
C LYS A 161 -26.46 -20.65 -6.90
N THR A 162 -27.51 -19.84 -6.89
CA THR A 162 -28.30 -19.49 -8.08
C THR A 162 -28.27 -17.99 -8.39
N ALA A 163 -27.71 -17.19 -7.50
CA ALA A 163 -27.62 -15.76 -7.67
C ALA A 163 -26.70 -15.37 -8.84
N SER A 164 -27.13 -14.36 -9.60
CA SER A 164 -26.31 -13.75 -10.66
C SER A 164 -25.35 -12.73 -10.04
N ILE A 165 -24.11 -13.11 -9.80
CA ILE A 165 -23.11 -12.27 -9.15
C ILE A 165 -22.06 -11.83 -10.16
N ILE A 166 -21.76 -10.53 -10.21
CA ILE A 166 -20.66 -9.99 -10.99
C ILE A 166 -19.45 -9.86 -10.07
N TYR A 167 -18.30 -10.46 -10.46
CA TYR A 167 -17.04 -10.36 -9.72
C TYR A 167 -16.15 -9.30 -10.36
N GLY A 168 -15.71 -8.33 -9.56
CA GLY A 168 -14.65 -7.41 -9.86
C GLY A 168 -13.39 -7.74 -9.06
N SER A 169 -12.25 -7.24 -9.50
CA SER A 169 -10.97 -7.30 -8.79
C SER A 169 -10.20 -6.00 -8.94
N GLY A 170 -9.16 -5.83 -8.11
CA GLY A 170 -8.21 -4.73 -8.25
C GLY A 170 -7.26 -4.90 -9.42
N ASP A 171 -6.38 -3.92 -9.62
CA ASP A 171 -5.37 -3.94 -10.68
C ASP A 171 -4.44 -5.16 -10.53
N PRO A 172 -4.26 -5.99 -11.57
CA PRO A 172 -3.46 -7.21 -11.50
C PRO A 172 -1.96 -6.96 -11.29
N THR A 173 -1.48 -5.74 -11.47
CA THR A 173 -0.10 -5.37 -11.15
C THR A 173 0.13 -5.15 -9.66
N ASP A 174 -0.95 -4.99 -8.87
CA ASP A 174 -0.90 -4.94 -7.42
C ASP A 174 -1.08 -6.36 -6.83
N GLY A 175 -0.06 -6.88 -6.16
CA GLY A 175 -0.12 -8.19 -5.54
C GLY A 175 -1.23 -8.34 -4.49
N ASN A 176 -1.69 -7.25 -3.88
CA ASN A 176 -2.82 -7.26 -2.96
C ASN A 176 -4.12 -7.65 -3.65
N ALA A 177 -4.32 -7.20 -4.89
CA ALA A 177 -5.55 -7.49 -5.66
C ALA A 177 -5.82 -8.99 -5.75
N LYS A 178 -4.76 -9.78 -5.96
CA LYS A 178 -4.87 -11.25 -5.96
C LYS A 178 -5.21 -11.80 -4.56
N MET A 179 -4.60 -11.27 -3.51
CA MET A 179 -4.87 -11.74 -2.12
C MET A 179 -6.32 -11.44 -1.71
N PHE A 180 -6.85 -10.27 -2.08
CA PHE A 180 -8.25 -9.92 -1.85
C PHE A 180 -9.18 -10.84 -2.61
N LEU A 181 -8.96 -11.03 -3.92
CA LEU A 181 -9.80 -11.90 -4.73
C LEU A 181 -9.78 -13.35 -4.22
N ASP A 182 -8.61 -13.91 -3.95
CA ASP A 182 -8.47 -15.28 -3.42
C ASP A 182 -9.20 -15.43 -2.06
N GLY A 183 -9.08 -14.41 -1.20
CA GLY A 183 -9.81 -14.35 0.07
C GLY A 183 -11.32 -14.36 -0.12
N ALA A 184 -11.85 -13.51 -1.02
CA ALA A 184 -13.28 -13.45 -1.33
C ALA A 184 -13.80 -14.76 -1.94
N LEU A 185 -13.04 -15.32 -2.89
CA LEU A 185 -13.40 -16.60 -3.52
C LEU A 185 -13.41 -17.74 -2.52
N SER A 186 -12.51 -17.76 -1.51
CA SER A 186 -12.51 -18.81 -0.48
C SER A 186 -13.85 -18.88 0.27
N VAL A 187 -14.51 -17.73 0.48
CA VAL A 187 -15.82 -17.63 1.15
C VAL A 187 -16.96 -17.92 0.18
N LEU A 188 -16.92 -17.32 -1.01
CA LEU A 188 -17.96 -17.46 -2.02
C LEU A 188 -18.06 -18.89 -2.55
N ASP A 189 -16.93 -19.53 -2.87
CA ASP A 189 -16.89 -20.90 -3.34
C ASP A 189 -17.36 -21.90 -2.28
N ALA A 190 -17.02 -21.68 -1.00
CA ALA A 190 -17.52 -22.50 0.11
C ALA A 190 -19.04 -22.42 0.24
N ALA A 191 -19.67 -21.28 -0.11
CA ALA A 191 -21.13 -21.13 -0.17
C ALA A 191 -21.73 -21.67 -1.48
N GLY A 192 -20.90 -22.09 -2.43
CA GLY A 192 -21.34 -22.56 -3.76
C GLY A 192 -21.72 -21.41 -4.71
N ALA A 193 -21.39 -20.17 -4.38
CA ALA A 193 -21.59 -19.01 -5.24
C ALA A 193 -20.62 -19.05 -6.43
N LYS A 194 -21.08 -18.58 -7.60
CA LYS A 194 -20.27 -18.52 -8.81
C LYS A 194 -20.49 -17.18 -9.52
N ALA A 195 -19.44 -16.70 -10.17
CA ALA A 195 -19.55 -15.54 -11.02
C ALA A 195 -20.46 -15.83 -12.22
N ALA A 196 -21.47 -15.00 -12.45
CA ALA A 196 -22.19 -14.92 -13.72
C ALA A 196 -21.32 -14.19 -14.77
N PHE A 197 -20.47 -13.27 -14.31
CA PHE A 197 -19.46 -12.58 -15.10
C PHE A 197 -18.30 -12.13 -14.19
N THR A 198 -17.08 -12.18 -14.73
CA THR A 198 -15.90 -11.65 -14.06
C THR A 198 -15.35 -10.48 -14.88
N MET A 199 -15.21 -9.32 -14.26
CA MET A 199 -14.63 -8.12 -14.88
C MET A 199 -13.10 -8.16 -14.84
N ASP A 200 -12.46 -7.46 -15.77
CA ASP A 200 -11.04 -7.17 -15.67
C ASP A 200 -10.74 -6.34 -14.43
N GLY A 201 -9.54 -6.55 -13.85
CA GLY A 201 -9.13 -5.87 -12.64
C GLY A 201 -8.71 -4.41 -12.87
N THR A 202 -9.08 -3.53 -11.94
CA THR A 202 -8.64 -2.12 -11.94
C THR A 202 -8.87 -1.46 -10.58
N TRP A 203 -8.04 -0.45 -10.25
CA TRP A 203 -8.30 0.49 -9.14
C TRP A 203 -8.95 1.80 -9.61
N ASP A 204 -9.03 2.03 -10.93
CA ASP A 204 -9.68 3.20 -11.50
C ASP A 204 -11.20 3.03 -11.50
N GLY A 205 -11.91 3.87 -10.74
CA GLY A 205 -13.37 3.81 -10.62
C GLY A 205 -14.10 4.09 -11.94
N ALA A 206 -13.61 4.99 -12.79
CA ALA A 206 -14.23 5.29 -14.08
C ALA A 206 -14.13 4.08 -15.03
N LYS A 207 -12.94 3.45 -15.05
CA LYS A 207 -12.71 2.20 -15.78
C LYS A 207 -13.59 1.07 -15.23
N ALA A 208 -13.68 0.95 -13.89
CA ALA A 208 -14.55 -0.03 -13.25
C ALA A 208 -16.04 0.15 -13.66
N GLY A 209 -16.53 1.39 -13.75
CA GLY A 209 -17.85 1.69 -14.27
C GLY A 209 -18.04 1.19 -15.69
N THR A 210 -17.10 1.48 -16.59
CA THR A 210 -17.14 1.01 -17.99
C THR A 210 -17.15 -0.52 -18.08
N LEU A 211 -16.30 -1.19 -17.30
CA LEU A 211 -16.23 -2.65 -17.24
C LEU A 211 -17.54 -3.24 -16.69
N PHE A 212 -18.12 -2.57 -15.69
CA PHE A 212 -19.41 -3.02 -15.14
C PHE A 212 -20.56 -2.85 -16.13
N GLU A 213 -20.64 -1.79 -16.95
CA GLU A 213 -21.64 -1.66 -18.02
C GLU A 213 -21.55 -2.81 -19.03
N GLN A 214 -20.32 -3.24 -19.37
CA GLN A 214 -20.11 -4.41 -20.24
C GLN A 214 -20.60 -5.70 -19.57
N ALA A 215 -20.23 -5.92 -18.30
CA ALA A 215 -20.67 -7.07 -17.52
C ALA A 215 -22.21 -7.09 -17.37
N PHE A 216 -22.82 -5.95 -17.04
CA PHE A 216 -24.24 -5.76 -16.90
C PHE A 216 -25.00 -6.12 -18.19
N THR A 217 -24.46 -5.70 -19.33
CA THR A 217 -25.01 -6.06 -20.66
C THR A 217 -24.88 -7.57 -20.92
N ALA A 218 -23.72 -8.16 -20.60
CA ALA A 218 -23.47 -9.59 -20.81
C ALA A 218 -24.44 -10.46 -20.00
N VAL A 219 -24.75 -10.08 -18.76
CA VAL A 219 -25.74 -10.78 -17.92
C VAL A 219 -27.19 -10.32 -18.21
N LYS A 220 -27.44 -9.53 -19.25
CA LYS A 220 -28.74 -9.02 -19.67
C LYS A 220 -29.49 -8.27 -18.56
N GLY A 221 -28.77 -7.48 -17.79
CA GLY A 221 -29.29 -6.72 -16.67
C GLY A 221 -29.69 -7.53 -15.43
N LYS A 222 -29.44 -8.82 -15.42
CA LYS A 222 -29.75 -9.69 -14.27
C LYS A 222 -28.59 -9.72 -13.31
N VAL A 223 -28.63 -8.91 -12.26
CA VAL A 223 -27.62 -8.83 -11.21
C VAL A 223 -28.29 -8.98 -9.86
N ASP A 224 -27.83 -9.90 -9.05
CA ASP A 224 -28.29 -10.13 -7.67
C ASP A 224 -27.30 -9.61 -6.63
N ALA A 225 -26.00 -9.54 -6.96
CA ALA A 225 -24.95 -8.96 -6.12
C ALA A 225 -23.72 -8.60 -6.94
N VAL A 226 -22.84 -7.77 -6.36
CA VAL A 226 -21.55 -7.42 -6.95
C VAL A 226 -20.43 -7.54 -5.90
N LEU A 227 -19.40 -8.31 -6.22
CA LEU A 227 -18.12 -8.25 -5.52
C LEU A 227 -17.34 -7.07 -6.11
N ALA A 228 -17.31 -5.96 -5.41
CA ALA A 228 -16.51 -4.78 -5.78
C ALA A 228 -15.25 -4.74 -4.93
N PRO A 229 -14.04 -4.55 -5.54
CA PRO A 229 -12.78 -4.72 -4.84
C PRO A 229 -12.39 -3.52 -3.96
N ASN A 230 -13.09 -2.39 -4.06
CA ASN A 230 -12.98 -1.25 -3.17
C ASN A 230 -14.15 -0.27 -3.34
N ASP A 231 -14.22 0.73 -2.46
CA ASP A 231 -15.29 1.73 -2.43
C ASP A 231 -15.30 2.63 -3.67
N ASN A 232 -14.14 2.92 -4.26
CA ASN A 232 -14.06 3.74 -5.48
C ASN A 232 -14.72 3.03 -6.66
N ASN A 233 -14.43 1.75 -6.85
CA ASN A 233 -15.08 0.91 -7.85
C ASN A 233 -16.56 0.72 -7.51
N ALA A 234 -16.89 0.45 -6.24
CA ALA A 234 -18.25 0.29 -5.78
C ALA A 234 -19.12 1.53 -6.06
N ALA A 235 -18.58 2.73 -5.85
CA ALA A 235 -19.30 3.98 -6.10
C ALA A 235 -19.71 4.12 -7.57
N SER A 236 -18.81 3.82 -8.51
CA SER A 236 -19.11 3.86 -9.95
C SER A 236 -20.11 2.77 -10.37
N ILE A 237 -19.99 1.57 -9.82
CA ILE A 237 -20.90 0.45 -10.03
C ILE A 237 -22.31 0.81 -9.52
N ILE A 238 -22.42 1.35 -8.31
CA ILE A 238 -23.68 1.75 -7.68
C ILE A 238 -24.38 2.83 -8.50
N GLN A 239 -23.66 3.79 -9.08
CA GLN A 239 -24.28 4.78 -9.97
C GLN A 239 -24.97 4.14 -11.18
N ILE A 240 -24.40 3.08 -11.75
CA ILE A 240 -25.00 2.37 -12.88
C ILE A 240 -26.19 1.54 -12.41
N LEU A 241 -26.09 0.89 -11.26
CA LEU A 241 -27.22 0.16 -10.66
C LEU A 241 -28.39 1.10 -10.38
N ASP A 242 -28.13 2.28 -9.79
CA ASP A 242 -29.16 3.30 -9.51
C ASP A 242 -29.84 3.79 -10.80
N LYS A 243 -29.08 4.05 -11.87
CA LYS A 243 -29.64 4.45 -13.18
C LYS A 243 -30.60 3.38 -13.76
N ASN A 244 -30.38 2.12 -13.42
CA ASN A 244 -31.19 1.00 -13.85
C ASN A 244 -32.30 0.61 -12.83
N GLY A 245 -32.45 1.40 -11.75
CA GLY A 245 -33.46 1.13 -10.70
C GLY A 245 -33.16 -0.12 -9.88
N LEU A 246 -31.91 -0.58 -9.83
CA LEU A 246 -31.50 -1.77 -9.11
C LEU A 246 -30.85 -1.41 -7.79
N LYS A 247 -31.23 -2.11 -6.74
CA LYS A 247 -30.58 -2.07 -5.44
C LYS A 247 -30.21 -3.50 -5.06
N VAL A 248 -28.93 -3.82 -5.23
CA VAL A 248 -28.35 -5.14 -4.93
C VAL A 248 -27.17 -4.98 -3.97
N PRO A 249 -26.81 -6.02 -3.22
CA PRO A 249 -25.62 -6.02 -2.37
C PRO A 249 -24.37 -5.72 -3.19
N VAL A 250 -23.54 -4.81 -2.67
CA VAL A 250 -22.22 -4.48 -3.22
C VAL A 250 -21.23 -4.50 -2.07
N SER A 251 -20.10 -5.18 -2.24
CA SER A 251 -18.97 -5.14 -1.29
C SER A 251 -18.11 -3.87 -1.49
N GLY A 252 -17.08 -3.71 -0.67
CA GLY A 252 -16.07 -2.68 -0.82
C GLY A 252 -15.09 -2.67 0.33
N GLN A 253 -14.02 -1.91 0.19
CA GLN A 253 -13.01 -1.66 1.22
C GLN A 253 -12.52 -0.22 1.15
N ASP A 254 -11.76 0.19 2.17
CA ASP A 254 -11.09 1.45 2.42
C ASP A 254 -11.86 2.42 3.32
N ALA A 255 -13.13 2.16 3.63
CA ALA A 255 -13.97 3.03 4.46
C ALA A 255 -13.90 4.50 4.02
N SER A 256 -13.91 4.72 2.70
CA SER A 256 -13.94 6.05 2.10
C SER A 256 -15.25 6.77 2.47
N VAL A 257 -15.26 8.10 2.39
CA VAL A 257 -16.49 8.88 2.65
C VAL A 257 -17.65 8.36 1.79
N ALA A 258 -17.42 8.12 0.49
CA ALA A 258 -18.44 7.58 -0.40
C ALA A 258 -18.88 6.16 -0.01
N GLY A 259 -17.94 5.29 0.38
CA GLY A 259 -18.23 3.95 0.87
C GLY A 259 -19.09 3.97 2.15
N LEU A 260 -18.70 4.79 3.14
CA LEU A 260 -19.45 4.97 4.38
C LEU A 260 -20.86 5.51 4.14
N GLN A 261 -21.01 6.46 3.19
CA GLN A 261 -22.33 6.95 2.76
C GLN A 261 -23.17 5.85 2.11
N ASN A 262 -22.58 5.06 1.20
CA ASN A 262 -23.26 3.94 0.56
C ASN A 262 -23.67 2.86 1.56
N VAL A 263 -22.86 2.59 2.57
CA VAL A 263 -23.20 1.66 3.67
C VAL A 263 -24.40 2.20 4.46
N LEU A 264 -24.40 3.49 4.82
CA LEU A 264 -25.55 4.11 5.54
C LEU A 264 -26.84 4.12 4.71
N LEU A 265 -26.74 4.24 3.38
CA LEU A 265 -27.87 4.17 2.44
C LEU A 265 -28.32 2.72 2.15
N GLY A 266 -27.54 1.73 2.62
CA GLY A 266 -27.75 0.31 2.31
C GLY A 266 -27.57 -0.02 0.83
N LYS A 267 -26.69 0.71 0.13
CA LYS A 267 -26.25 0.47 -1.25
C LYS A 267 -24.99 -0.38 -1.30
N GLN A 268 -24.12 -0.26 -0.28
CA GLN A 268 -23.10 -1.24 0.05
C GLN A 268 -23.52 -2.03 1.29
N THR A 269 -23.22 -3.32 1.32
CA THR A 269 -23.50 -4.16 2.51
C THR A 269 -22.59 -3.76 3.66
N THR A 270 -21.28 -3.72 3.38
CA THR A 270 -20.21 -3.25 4.27
C THR A 270 -19.10 -2.61 3.45
N THR A 271 -18.21 -1.89 4.11
CA THR A 271 -16.86 -1.60 3.61
C THR A 271 -15.85 -2.19 4.58
N VAL A 272 -14.71 -2.67 4.08
CA VAL A 272 -13.63 -3.16 4.94
C VAL A 272 -12.75 -1.98 5.32
N TYR A 273 -12.72 -1.68 6.62
CA TYR A 273 -11.91 -0.62 7.18
C TYR A 273 -10.49 -1.12 7.47
N LYS A 274 -9.54 -0.39 6.97
CA LYS A 274 -8.11 -0.60 7.15
C LYS A 274 -7.54 0.64 7.88
N PRO A 275 -7.51 0.65 9.21
CA PRO A 275 -7.04 1.81 9.97
C PRO A 275 -5.53 2.01 9.73
N PHE A 276 -5.17 2.88 8.77
CA PHE A 276 -3.79 3.11 8.34
C PHE A 276 -2.85 3.48 9.48
N GLN A 277 -3.37 4.08 10.56
CA GLN A 277 -2.60 4.40 11.75
C GLN A 277 -1.94 3.15 12.35
N LEU A 278 -2.66 2.02 12.38
CA LEU A 278 -2.11 0.76 12.90
C LEU A 278 -1.04 0.18 11.98
N GLU A 279 -1.20 0.36 10.67
CA GLU A 279 -0.20 -0.04 9.69
C GLU A 279 1.07 0.81 9.80
N VAL A 280 0.92 2.13 9.93
CA VAL A 280 2.02 3.06 10.21
C VAL A 280 2.75 2.68 11.50
N GLU A 281 2.00 2.43 12.61
CA GLU A 281 2.60 1.99 13.87
C GLU A 281 3.41 0.70 13.70
N ALA A 282 2.88 -0.26 12.95
CA ALA A 282 3.59 -1.50 12.65
C ALA A 282 4.87 -1.23 11.84
N ALA A 283 4.79 -0.38 10.81
CA ALA A 283 5.95 0.02 10.02
C ALA A 283 7.03 0.72 10.86
N ILE A 284 6.65 1.66 11.72
CA ILE A 284 7.57 2.36 12.63
C ILE A 284 8.31 1.38 13.54
N LYS A 285 7.65 0.34 14.05
CA LYS A 285 8.29 -0.71 14.86
C LYS A 285 9.34 -1.48 14.07
N VAL A 286 9.04 -1.85 12.83
CA VAL A 286 9.99 -2.54 11.93
C VAL A 286 11.16 -1.62 11.58
N ILE A 287 10.89 -0.37 11.19
CA ILE A 287 11.91 0.65 10.89
C ILE A 287 12.84 0.85 12.09
N THR A 288 12.26 1.01 13.28
CA THR A 288 13.02 1.19 14.53
C THR A 288 13.94 0.00 14.81
N ALA A 289 13.47 -1.22 14.61
CA ALA A 289 14.30 -2.41 14.77
C ALA A 289 15.47 -2.39 13.80
N ILE A 290 15.22 -2.16 12.50
CA ILE A 290 16.24 -2.11 11.44
C ILE A 290 17.28 -1.04 11.74
N LEU A 291 16.87 0.21 11.98
CA LEU A 291 17.76 1.33 12.24
C LEU A 291 18.55 1.18 13.56
N SER A 292 18.05 0.37 14.50
CA SER A 292 18.76 -0.02 15.72
C SER A 292 19.67 -1.25 15.53
N GLY A 293 19.84 -1.76 14.31
CA GLY A 293 20.65 -2.93 14.01
C GLY A 293 20.04 -4.26 14.52
N LYS A 294 18.71 -4.30 14.69
CA LYS A 294 17.97 -5.48 15.17
C LYS A 294 17.07 -6.04 14.08
N THR A 295 16.74 -7.32 14.17
CA THR A 295 15.66 -7.94 13.38
C THR A 295 14.32 -7.73 14.08
N TYR A 296 13.24 -7.59 13.29
CA TYR A 296 11.89 -7.56 13.82
C TYR A 296 11.27 -8.96 13.78
N ASP A 297 10.69 -9.41 14.88
CA ASP A 297 10.02 -10.71 14.95
C ASP A 297 8.59 -10.59 14.38
N THR A 298 8.33 -11.29 13.29
CA THR A 298 7.00 -11.36 12.65
C THR A 298 6.15 -12.52 13.19
N MET A 299 6.57 -13.16 14.30
CA MET A 299 5.93 -14.34 14.87
C MET A 299 5.76 -15.48 13.84
N GLY A 300 6.73 -15.59 12.92
CA GLY A 300 6.77 -16.61 11.88
C GLY A 300 5.86 -16.39 10.69
N LYS A 301 5.08 -15.29 10.64
CA LYS A 301 4.21 -14.99 9.49
C LYS A 301 5.05 -14.54 8.29
N LYS A 302 4.75 -15.11 7.11
CA LYS A 302 5.48 -14.89 5.86
C LYS A 302 4.53 -14.89 4.68
N LEU A 303 4.91 -14.18 3.61
CA LEU A 303 4.32 -14.37 2.30
C LEU A 303 4.75 -15.71 1.68
N SER A 304 4.14 -16.09 0.58
CA SER A 304 4.43 -17.33 -0.15
C SER A 304 5.87 -17.42 -0.68
N ASP A 305 6.50 -16.27 -0.94
CA ASP A 305 7.91 -16.16 -1.35
C ASP A 305 8.91 -16.19 -0.19
N GLY A 306 8.39 -16.29 1.05
CA GLY A 306 9.18 -16.32 2.27
C GLY A 306 9.43 -14.96 2.92
N THR A 307 9.00 -13.86 2.32
CA THR A 307 9.15 -12.51 2.89
C THR A 307 8.46 -12.41 4.26
N PRO A 308 9.18 -12.01 5.32
CA PRO A 308 8.59 -11.78 6.65
C PRO A 308 7.44 -10.77 6.58
N TYR A 309 6.28 -11.16 7.14
CA TYR A 309 5.04 -10.40 7.02
C TYR A 309 4.51 -9.92 8.36
N VAL A 310 4.40 -8.61 8.52
CA VAL A 310 3.73 -7.95 9.65
C VAL A 310 2.33 -7.57 9.21
N SER A 311 1.33 -8.31 9.65
CA SER A 311 -0.05 -8.09 9.23
C SER A 311 -0.88 -7.40 10.31
N VAL A 312 -1.68 -6.43 9.88
CA VAL A 312 -2.68 -5.72 10.69
C VAL A 312 -4.06 -6.27 10.39
N VAL A 313 -4.91 -6.40 11.41
CA VAL A 313 -6.25 -6.96 11.24
C VAL A 313 -7.20 -5.91 10.67
N PRO A 314 -7.85 -6.16 9.52
CA PRO A 314 -8.88 -5.29 8.98
C PRO A 314 -10.23 -5.52 9.69
N VAL A 315 -11.15 -4.56 9.57
CA VAL A 315 -12.46 -4.59 10.24
C VAL A 315 -13.59 -4.38 9.23
N ALA A 316 -14.61 -5.23 9.26
CA ALA A 316 -15.84 -4.98 8.50
C ALA A 316 -16.66 -3.86 9.13
N VAL A 317 -17.07 -2.88 8.34
CA VAL A 317 -17.86 -1.73 8.75
C VAL A 317 -19.22 -1.77 8.08
N GLY A 318 -20.23 -2.17 8.86
CA GLY A 318 -21.64 -1.99 8.52
C GLY A 318 -22.17 -0.66 9.04
N PRO A 319 -23.47 -0.37 8.88
CA PRO A 319 -24.04 0.93 9.25
C PRO A 319 -23.82 1.33 10.72
N ALA A 320 -23.81 0.34 11.64
CA ALA A 320 -23.64 0.60 13.08
C ALA A 320 -22.19 0.95 13.47
N GLN A 321 -21.20 0.53 12.67
CA GLN A 321 -19.78 0.76 12.90
C GLN A 321 -19.24 2.03 12.21
N VAL A 322 -20.03 2.71 11.37
CA VAL A 322 -19.58 3.96 10.71
C VAL A 322 -19.13 5.01 11.73
N LYS A 323 -19.78 5.09 12.87
CA LYS A 323 -19.39 5.97 13.99
C LYS A 323 -17.99 5.67 14.53
N ASP A 324 -17.54 4.41 14.47
CA ASP A 324 -16.25 4.00 15.01
C ASP A 324 -15.12 4.51 14.09
N VAL A 325 -15.32 4.48 12.75
CA VAL A 325 -14.41 5.05 11.76
C VAL A 325 -14.25 6.56 11.94
N VAL A 326 -15.34 7.25 12.33
CA VAL A 326 -15.30 8.68 12.66
C VAL A 326 -14.55 8.92 13.97
N ALA A 327 -14.80 8.09 14.98
CA ALA A 327 -14.13 8.20 16.28
C ALA A 327 -12.61 7.99 16.16
N ASP A 328 -12.16 7.12 15.25
CA ASP A 328 -10.75 6.89 14.95
C ASP A 328 -10.11 8.05 14.14
N GLY A 329 -10.91 9.04 13.72
CA GLY A 329 -10.43 10.19 12.97
C GLY A 329 -10.12 9.91 11.47
N ASN A 330 -10.48 8.74 10.96
CA ASN A 330 -10.27 8.37 9.56
C ASN A 330 -11.22 9.10 8.58
N ALA A 331 -12.40 9.49 9.07
CA ALA A 331 -13.36 10.30 8.34
C ALA A 331 -14.04 11.30 9.26
N LYS A 332 -14.51 12.42 8.70
CA LYS A 332 -15.27 13.42 9.48
C LYS A 332 -16.76 13.19 9.32
N ALA A 333 -17.49 13.25 10.43
CA ALA A 333 -18.94 13.14 10.39
C ALA A 333 -19.59 14.16 9.44
N ALA A 334 -19.06 15.39 9.37
CA ALA A 334 -19.56 16.43 8.48
C ALA A 334 -19.46 16.08 6.99
N ASP A 335 -18.45 15.29 6.59
CA ASP A 335 -18.27 14.85 5.21
C ASP A 335 -19.21 13.69 4.86
N ILE A 336 -19.54 12.84 5.85
CA ILE A 336 -20.43 11.69 5.70
C ILE A 336 -21.89 12.13 5.76
N CYS A 337 -22.24 12.90 6.79
CA CYS A 337 -23.63 13.20 7.17
C CYS A 337 -24.18 14.42 6.40
N THR A 338 -24.30 14.29 5.08
CA THR A 338 -25.00 15.26 4.22
C THR A 338 -26.49 15.34 4.59
N ALA A 339 -27.18 16.33 4.03
CA ALA A 339 -28.62 16.51 4.30
C ALA A 339 -29.45 15.22 4.02
N ASP A 340 -29.14 14.51 2.95
CA ASP A 340 -29.83 13.27 2.57
C ASP A 340 -29.52 12.09 3.50
N LEU A 341 -28.41 12.16 4.24
CA LEU A 341 -27.95 11.12 5.16
C LEU A 341 -28.22 11.45 6.64
N ALA A 342 -28.76 12.65 6.94
CA ALA A 342 -28.97 13.11 8.30
C ALA A 342 -29.77 12.11 9.16
N ALA A 343 -30.82 11.52 8.61
CA ALA A 343 -31.64 10.52 9.30
C ALA A 343 -30.86 9.22 9.58
N ALA A 344 -30.06 8.74 8.63
CA ALA A 344 -29.23 7.55 8.80
C ALA A 344 -28.11 7.80 9.83
N CYS A 345 -27.44 8.95 9.74
CA CYS A 345 -26.43 9.35 10.72
C CYS A 345 -27.01 9.41 12.13
N ALA A 346 -28.18 10.05 12.31
CA ALA A 346 -28.85 10.10 13.61
C ALA A 346 -29.20 8.69 14.13
N LYS A 347 -29.72 7.82 13.25
CA LYS A 347 -30.08 6.43 13.59
C LYS A 347 -28.89 5.63 14.11
N TYR A 348 -27.71 5.80 13.50
CA TYR A 348 -26.51 5.01 13.81
C TYR A 348 -25.51 5.76 14.70
N GLY A 349 -25.85 6.97 15.16
CA GLY A 349 -25.03 7.73 16.11
C GLY A 349 -23.73 8.30 15.52
N VAL A 350 -23.71 8.55 14.22
CA VAL A 350 -22.58 9.21 13.54
C VAL A 350 -22.63 10.71 13.85
N LYS A 351 -21.60 11.25 14.54
CA LYS A 351 -21.57 12.63 15.04
C LYS A 351 -20.23 13.29 14.79
#